data_13e18bbc6f0ba069ed3dc38e98923147
#
_entry.id   13e18bbc6f0ba069ed3dc38e98923147
#
_cell.length_a   1.000
_cell.length_b   1.000
_cell.length_c   1.000
_cell.angle_alpha   90.00
_cell.angle_beta   90.00
_cell.angle_gamma   90.00
#
_symmetry.space_group_name_H-M   'P 1'
#
loop_
_entity.id
_entity.type
_entity.pdbx_description
1 polymer ?
#
loop_
_entity_poly.entity_id
_entity_poly.type
_entity_poly.pdbx_seq_one_letter_code
_entity_poly.pdbx_strand_id
1 'polypeptide(L)'
;LSLPGLHYPLMLATYALRGFGYPLFAYSFLVWIAYAAPKNGLGKAVGWFWFVFTGGLNVLGAYYSSWAIERIGNINTLWTSVFWALLGAFFALVMNKSQKRLAVAGGTREKMRELLKGITIMKQEPKVLLGGIVRVINTTAQFAFPVFLPMYMADYGFTTTEWLRIWGTIFTANIVFNLIFGFVGDKVGWRNTIIWFGGVGCGITTLLFYYSPQFSAGNFWVVMAAGVLWGALLAGYVPLSALMPSLVKKDKGAAVSVLN
;
A
#
# COMPACT_ATOMS: atom_id res chain seq x y z
N LEU A 1 22.38 4.78 -0.25
CA LEU A 1 22.55 6.25 -0.19
C LEU A 1 23.33 6.60 1.08
N SER A 2 24.65 6.36 1.06
CA SER A 2 25.55 6.93 2.06
C SER A 2 25.76 8.39 1.72
N LEU A 3 25.01 9.30 2.35
CA LEU A 3 25.42 10.68 2.43
C LEU A 3 26.70 10.71 3.27
N PRO A 4 27.86 11.20 2.74
CA PRO A 4 29.07 11.27 3.50
C PRO A 4 28.83 12.20 4.70
N GLY A 5 28.96 11.66 5.91
CA GLY A 5 28.82 12.43 7.16
C GLY A 5 27.56 12.22 7.98
N LEU A 6 26.57 11.45 7.52
CA LEU A 6 25.43 11.11 8.38
C LEU A 6 25.75 9.88 9.26
N HIS A 7 25.75 10.09 10.57
CA HIS A 7 25.86 8.98 11.51
C HIS A 7 24.67 8.03 11.40
N TYR A 8 24.91 6.73 11.26
CA TYR A 8 23.88 5.69 11.16
C TYR A 8 22.74 5.81 12.20
N PRO A 9 23.02 6.12 13.49
CA PRO A 9 21.95 6.34 14.48
C PRO A 9 21.00 7.51 14.12
N LEU A 10 21.51 8.59 13.54
CA LEU A 10 20.68 9.71 13.13
C LEU A 10 19.78 9.35 11.93
N MET A 11 20.31 8.58 10.98
CA MET A 11 19.52 8.06 9.87
C MET A 11 18.41 7.13 10.38
N LEU A 12 18.71 6.26 11.33
CA LEU A 12 17.73 5.35 11.94
C LEU A 12 16.62 6.13 12.68
N ALA A 13 17.00 7.15 13.45
CA ALA A 13 16.06 8.00 14.19
C ALA A 13 15.13 8.78 13.22
N THR A 14 15.68 9.38 12.18
CA THR A 14 14.88 10.11 11.18
C THR A 14 13.96 9.17 10.39
N TYR A 15 14.42 7.96 10.08
CA TYR A 15 13.60 6.96 9.41
C TYR A 15 12.47 6.44 10.31
N ALA A 16 12.73 6.26 11.61
CA ALA A 16 11.72 5.90 12.60
C ALA A 16 10.65 7.01 12.74
N LEU A 17 11.06 8.28 12.81
CA LEU A 17 10.13 9.43 12.83
C LEU A 17 9.24 9.46 11.57
N ARG A 18 9.82 9.21 10.39
CA ARG A 18 9.06 9.07 9.14
C ARG A 18 8.03 7.94 9.24
N GLY A 19 8.37 6.82 9.89
CA GLY A 19 7.49 5.69 10.10
C GLY A 19 6.20 6.06 10.86
N PHE A 20 6.24 7.00 11.79
CA PHE A 20 5.06 7.52 12.47
C PHE A 20 4.21 8.45 11.59
N GLY A 21 4.81 9.16 10.66
CA GLY A 21 4.09 10.09 9.78
C GLY A 21 3.06 9.40 8.89
N TYR A 22 3.39 8.21 8.37
CA TYR A 22 2.51 7.46 7.49
C TYR A 22 1.17 7.06 8.14
N PRO A 23 1.14 6.33 9.27
CA PRO A 23 -0.12 5.96 9.90
C PRO A 23 -0.90 7.17 10.40
N LEU A 24 -0.23 8.19 10.95
CA LEU A 24 -0.90 9.41 11.37
C LEU A 24 -1.63 10.10 10.22
N PHE A 25 -1.01 10.21 9.05
CA PHE A 25 -1.64 10.83 7.89
C PHE A 25 -2.75 9.94 7.31
N ALA A 26 -2.45 8.69 6.98
CA ALA A 26 -3.37 7.81 6.28
C ALA A 26 -4.63 7.50 7.12
N TYR A 27 -4.45 7.16 8.39
CA TYR A 27 -5.59 6.82 9.24
C TYR A 27 -6.38 8.05 9.68
N SER A 28 -5.75 9.19 9.95
CA SER A 28 -6.47 10.42 10.24
C SER A 28 -7.34 10.85 9.09
N PHE A 29 -6.86 10.71 7.85
CA PHE A 29 -7.61 11.06 6.66
C PHE A 29 -8.76 10.09 6.40
N LEU A 30 -8.56 8.78 6.61
CA LEU A 30 -9.63 7.78 6.54
C LEU A 30 -10.73 8.02 7.58
N VAL A 31 -10.34 8.34 8.81
CA VAL A 31 -11.28 8.71 9.87
C VAL A 31 -12.06 9.97 9.48
N TRP A 32 -11.38 10.97 8.96
CA TRP A 32 -12.04 12.18 8.46
C TRP A 32 -13.05 11.89 7.34
N ILE A 33 -12.68 11.06 6.35
CA ILE A 33 -13.61 10.63 5.29
C ILE A 33 -14.82 9.91 5.88
N ALA A 34 -14.62 9.04 6.87
CA ALA A 34 -15.72 8.30 7.50
C ALA A 34 -16.77 9.21 8.16
N TYR A 35 -16.34 10.38 8.67
CA TYR A 35 -17.26 11.36 9.26
C TYR A 35 -17.80 12.38 8.27
N ALA A 36 -17.03 12.74 7.24
CA ALA A 36 -17.40 13.77 6.28
C ALA A 36 -18.23 13.24 5.11
N ALA A 37 -18.07 11.99 4.72
CA ALA A 37 -18.76 11.40 3.59
C ALA A 37 -20.22 11.05 3.95
N PRO A 38 -21.17 11.27 3.05
CA PRO A 38 -22.56 10.84 3.24
C PRO A 38 -22.61 9.30 3.31
N LYS A 39 -23.52 8.77 4.13
CA LYS A 39 -23.64 7.32 4.37
C LYS A 39 -23.74 6.49 3.07
N ASN A 40 -24.45 7.00 2.08
CA ASN A 40 -24.63 6.35 0.77
C ASN A 40 -23.40 6.48 -0.17
N GLY A 41 -22.39 7.28 0.19
CA GLY A 41 -21.19 7.54 -0.61
C GLY A 41 -19.87 7.14 0.06
N LEU A 42 -19.94 6.63 1.29
CA LEU A 42 -18.72 6.29 2.07
C LEU A 42 -17.80 5.32 1.34
N GLY A 43 -18.34 4.25 0.78
CA GLY A 43 -17.55 3.26 0.03
C GLY A 43 -16.83 3.88 -1.18
N LYS A 44 -17.51 4.76 -1.91
CA LYS A 44 -16.90 5.50 -3.03
C LYS A 44 -15.79 6.43 -2.56
N ALA A 45 -16.00 7.16 -1.47
CA ALA A 45 -15.00 8.08 -0.92
C ALA A 45 -13.74 7.35 -0.42
N VAL A 46 -13.89 6.22 0.27
CA VAL A 46 -12.78 5.36 0.70
C VAL A 46 -12.07 4.74 -0.51
N GLY A 47 -12.82 4.30 -1.52
CA GLY A 47 -12.24 3.78 -2.77
C GLY A 47 -11.39 4.83 -3.49
N TRP A 48 -11.87 6.06 -3.62
CA TRP A 48 -11.11 7.18 -4.17
C TRP A 48 -9.87 7.53 -3.35
N PHE A 49 -9.96 7.47 -2.03
CA PHE A 49 -8.80 7.68 -1.16
C PHE A 49 -7.69 6.66 -1.47
N TRP A 50 -8.02 5.37 -1.49
CA TRP A 50 -7.02 4.34 -1.77
C TRP A 50 -6.49 4.40 -3.20
N PHE A 51 -7.32 4.74 -4.17
CA PHE A 51 -6.89 4.95 -5.56
C PHE A 51 -5.87 6.09 -5.67
N VAL A 52 -6.18 7.26 -5.09
CA VAL A 52 -5.28 8.44 -5.11
C VAL A 52 -4.03 8.18 -4.28
N PHE A 53 -4.17 7.52 -3.13
CA PHE A 53 -3.05 7.19 -2.26
C PHE A 53 -2.07 6.21 -2.92
N THR A 54 -2.56 5.09 -3.45
CA THR A 54 -1.72 4.10 -4.14
C THR A 54 -1.16 4.66 -5.44
N GLY A 55 -1.99 5.35 -6.23
CA GLY A 55 -1.59 5.99 -7.47
C GLY A 55 -0.57 7.10 -7.25
N GLY A 56 -0.76 7.92 -6.23
CA GLY A 56 0.19 8.98 -5.86
C GLY A 56 1.54 8.43 -5.40
N LEU A 57 1.51 7.48 -4.48
CA LEU A 57 2.74 6.95 -3.86
C LEU A 57 3.53 6.03 -4.81
N ASN A 58 2.86 5.03 -5.37
CA ASN A 58 3.54 3.96 -6.10
C ASN A 58 3.61 4.20 -7.62
N VAL A 59 2.69 4.96 -8.20
CA VAL A 59 2.68 5.23 -9.65
C VAL A 59 3.29 6.60 -9.94
N LEU A 60 2.62 7.68 -9.55
CA LEU A 60 3.10 9.04 -9.84
C LEU A 60 4.44 9.33 -9.18
N GLY A 61 4.61 8.92 -7.92
CA GLY A 61 5.87 9.07 -7.19
C GLY A 61 7.02 8.34 -7.85
N ALA A 62 6.81 7.10 -8.33
CA ALA A 62 7.83 6.32 -9.00
C ALA A 62 8.23 6.93 -10.36
N TYR A 63 7.26 7.25 -11.21
CA TYR A 63 7.54 7.87 -12.52
C TYR A 63 8.14 9.27 -12.39
N TYR A 64 7.62 10.09 -11.47
CA TYR A 64 8.18 11.39 -11.19
C TYR A 64 9.63 11.28 -10.72
N SER A 65 9.92 10.39 -9.77
CA SER A 65 11.29 10.19 -9.28
C SER A 65 12.22 9.68 -10.37
N SER A 66 11.76 8.73 -11.23
CA SER A 66 12.53 8.27 -12.37
C SER A 66 12.91 9.43 -13.30
N TRP A 67 11.94 10.26 -13.68
CA TRP A 67 12.14 11.41 -14.55
C TRP A 67 13.03 12.50 -13.91
N ALA A 68 12.80 12.80 -12.63
CA ALA A 68 13.53 13.86 -11.92
C ALA A 68 14.99 13.47 -11.66
N ILE A 69 15.27 12.20 -11.28
CA ILE A 69 16.63 11.73 -11.05
C ILE A 69 17.50 11.88 -12.30
N GLU A 70 16.97 11.58 -13.48
CA GLU A 70 17.70 11.72 -14.74
C GLU A 70 18.03 13.19 -15.08
N ARG A 71 17.21 14.16 -14.62
CA ARG A 71 17.36 15.59 -14.98
C ARG A 71 18.06 16.43 -13.95
N ILE A 72 17.74 16.20 -12.69
CA ILE A 72 18.22 17.06 -11.58
C ILE A 72 19.04 16.30 -10.54
N GLY A 73 19.21 14.99 -10.73
CA GLY A 73 19.99 14.12 -9.84
C GLY A 73 19.25 13.73 -8.55
N ASN A 74 19.84 12.77 -7.82
CA ASN A 74 19.22 12.16 -6.64
C ASN A 74 18.91 13.16 -5.51
N ILE A 75 19.88 14.03 -5.19
CA ILE A 75 19.77 14.98 -4.05
C ILE A 75 18.68 16.02 -4.32
N ASN A 76 18.67 16.60 -5.51
CA ASN A 76 17.66 17.60 -5.85
C ASN A 76 16.26 16.99 -5.94
N THR A 77 16.14 15.75 -6.42
CA THR A 77 14.88 15.02 -6.40
C THR A 77 14.35 14.82 -4.97
N LEU A 78 15.23 14.57 -3.99
CA LEU A 78 14.82 14.51 -2.58
C LEU A 78 14.29 15.86 -2.08
N TRP A 79 14.91 16.96 -2.46
CA TRP A 79 14.41 18.30 -2.11
C TRP A 79 13.04 18.61 -2.73
N THR A 80 12.78 18.17 -3.96
CA THR A 80 11.43 18.32 -4.55
C THR A 80 10.37 17.52 -3.78
N SER A 81 10.72 16.41 -3.13
CA SER A 81 9.79 15.66 -2.28
C SER A 81 9.35 16.46 -1.06
N VAL A 82 10.22 17.29 -0.50
CA VAL A 82 9.87 18.24 0.58
C VAL A 82 8.86 19.28 0.08
N PHE A 83 9.07 19.83 -1.12
CA PHE A 83 8.12 20.76 -1.73
C PHE A 83 6.73 20.12 -1.88
N TRP A 84 6.63 18.89 -2.40
CA TRP A 84 5.35 18.17 -2.52
C TRP A 84 4.70 17.91 -1.17
N ALA A 85 5.48 17.58 -0.14
CA ALA A 85 4.97 17.39 1.22
C ALA A 85 4.41 18.68 1.82
N LEU A 86 5.11 19.81 1.63
CA LEU A 86 4.65 21.14 2.07
C LEU A 86 3.38 21.57 1.33
N LEU A 87 3.32 21.33 0.03
CA LEU A 87 2.14 21.60 -0.79
C LEU A 87 0.93 20.78 -0.29
N GLY A 88 1.12 19.49 0.00
CA GLY A 88 0.10 18.64 0.61
C GLY A 88 -0.36 19.16 1.97
N ALA A 89 0.57 19.57 2.84
CA ALA A 89 0.25 20.18 4.12
C ALA A 89 -0.55 21.48 3.97
N PHE A 90 -0.16 22.32 3.02
CA PHE A 90 -0.87 23.56 2.71
C PHE A 90 -2.33 23.28 2.31
N PHE A 91 -2.58 22.36 1.38
CA PHE A 91 -3.94 21.99 0.99
C PHE A 91 -4.72 21.40 2.17
N ALA A 92 -4.11 20.56 3.00
CA ALA A 92 -4.75 20.02 4.19
C ALA A 92 -5.17 21.14 5.17
N LEU A 93 -4.34 22.16 5.36
CA LEU A 93 -4.67 23.31 6.22
C LEU A 93 -5.80 24.18 5.62
N VAL A 94 -5.79 24.40 4.32
CA VAL A 94 -6.84 25.16 3.63
C VAL A 94 -8.18 24.45 3.73
N MET A 95 -8.20 23.14 3.52
CA MET A 95 -9.41 22.33 3.63
C MET A 95 -9.97 22.29 5.06
N ASN A 96 -9.12 22.34 6.06
CA ASN A 96 -9.51 22.22 7.47
C ASN A 96 -10.17 23.52 8.04
N LYS A 97 -10.08 24.64 7.36
CA LYS A 97 -10.67 25.93 7.82
C LYS A 97 -12.18 25.91 7.97
N SER A 98 -12.87 24.94 7.39
CA SER A 98 -14.34 24.89 7.31
C SER A 98 -15.02 23.91 8.27
N GLN A 99 -14.29 23.17 9.10
CA GLN A 99 -14.93 22.14 9.92
C GLN A 99 -15.01 22.52 11.40
N LYS A 100 -16.25 22.62 11.91
CA LYS A 100 -16.53 22.50 13.34
C LYS A 100 -15.81 21.24 13.86
N ARG A 101 -15.03 21.37 14.94
CA ARG A 101 -14.37 20.22 15.61
C ARG A 101 -15.40 19.12 15.75
N LEU A 102 -15.26 18.07 14.95
CA LEU A 102 -16.01 16.85 15.16
C LEU A 102 -15.54 16.33 16.52
N ALA A 103 -16.34 16.58 17.54
CA ALA A 103 -16.11 15.99 18.84
C ALA A 103 -16.24 14.48 18.66
N VAL A 104 -15.10 13.80 18.56
CA VAL A 104 -15.06 12.34 18.55
C VAL A 104 -15.57 11.90 19.92
N ALA A 105 -16.86 11.57 19.97
CA ALA A 105 -17.49 11.03 21.15
C ALA A 105 -16.76 9.71 21.52
N GLY A 106 -16.18 9.67 22.70
CA GLY A 106 -15.45 8.51 23.20
C GLY A 106 -14.10 8.88 23.79
N GLY A 107 -13.91 8.62 25.09
CA GLY A 107 -12.63 8.84 25.78
C GLY A 107 -11.55 7.90 25.24
N THR A 108 -10.28 8.22 25.50
CA THR A 108 -9.10 7.42 25.12
C THR A 108 -9.24 5.94 25.50
N ARG A 109 -9.92 5.66 26.60
CA ARG A 109 -10.18 4.30 27.11
C ARG A 109 -11.14 3.52 26.20
N GLU A 110 -12.12 4.17 25.60
CA GLU A 110 -13.09 3.55 24.70
C GLU A 110 -12.46 3.23 23.33
N LYS A 111 -11.62 4.13 22.84
CA LYS A 111 -10.81 3.91 21.63
C LYS A 111 -9.82 2.76 21.82
N MET A 112 -9.16 2.68 22.97
CA MET A 112 -8.26 1.57 23.30
C MET A 112 -9.02 0.24 23.37
N ARG A 113 -10.23 0.25 23.93
CA ARG A 113 -11.11 -0.92 24.00
C ARG A 113 -11.54 -1.38 22.59
N GLU A 114 -11.79 -0.48 21.66
CA GLU A 114 -12.11 -0.82 20.27
C GLU A 114 -10.92 -1.45 19.53
N LEU A 115 -9.72 -0.93 19.71
CA LEU A 115 -8.50 -1.54 19.19
C LEU A 115 -8.28 -2.95 19.77
N LEU A 116 -8.51 -3.13 21.07
CA LEU A 116 -8.41 -4.44 21.71
C LEU A 116 -9.46 -5.42 21.22
N LYS A 117 -10.63 -4.96 20.74
CA LYS A 117 -11.62 -5.84 20.11
C LYS A 117 -11.08 -6.55 18.88
N GLY A 118 -10.20 -5.90 18.08
CA GLY A 118 -9.53 -6.53 16.95
C GLY A 118 -8.69 -7.74 17.37
N ILE A 119 -7.96 -7.61 18.48
CA ILE A 119 -7.17 -8.73 19.03
C ILE A 119 -8.08 -9.82 19.60
N THR A 120 -9.16 -9.43 20.29
CA THR A 120 -10.11 -10.38 20.89
C THR A 120 -10.81 -11.19 19.81
N ILE A 121 -11.23 -10.57 18.70
CA ILE A 121 -11.92 -11.26 17.61
C ILE A 121 -11.02 -12.27 16.89
N MET A 122 -9.72 -12.01 16.79
CA MET A 122 -8.74 -12.97 16.24
C MET A 122 -8.66 -14.26 17.08
N LYS A 123 -8.83 -14.13 18.42
CA LYS A 123 -8.87 -15.30 19.31
C LYS A 123 -10.20 -16.06 19.26
N GLN A 124 -11.30 -15.35 19.07
CA GLN A 124 -12.65 -15.92 19.05
C GLN A 124 -12.98 -16.58 17.70
N GLU A 125 -12.48 -16.02 16.60
CA GLU A 125 -12.75 -16.45 15.24
C GLU A 125 -11.44 -16.74 14.50
N PRO A 126 -10.94 -17.99 14.51
CA PRO A 126 -9.67 -18.36 13.87
C PRO A 126 -9.59 -18.01 12.39
N LYS A 127 -10.75 -17.97 11.69
CA LYS A 127 -10.81 -17.57 10.28
C LYS A 127 -10.43 -16.10 10.07
N VAL A 128 -10.72 -15.24 11.05
CA VAL A 128 -10.33 -13.83 11.03
C VAL A 128 -8.82 -13.70 11.23
N LEU A 129 -8.22 -14.49 12.13
CA LEU A 129 -6.77 -14.56 12.31
C LEU A 129 -6.08 -14.99 11.01
N LEU A 130 -6.57 -16.06 10.35
CA LEU A 130 -6.01 -16.50 9.06
C LEU A 130 -6.11 -15.41 7.99
N GLY A 131 -7.22 -14.67 7.93
CA GLY A 131 -7.37 -13.53 7.02
C GLY A 131 -6.37 -12.42 7.33
N GLY A 132 -6.09 -12.15 8.60
CA GLY A 132 -5.03 -11.23 9.04
C GLY A 132 -3.64 -11.68 8.59
N ILE A 133 -3.30 -12.97 8.73
CA ILE A 133 -2.03 -13.54 8.25
C ILE A 133 -1.90 -13.36 6.73
N VAL A 134 -2.96 -13.67 5.97
CA VAL A 134 -2.99 -13.46 4.51
C VAL A 134 -2.75 -11.99 4.17
N ARG A 135 -3.33 -11.06 4.94
CA ARG A 135 -3.10 -9.62 4.75
C ARG A 135 -1.65 -9.23 5.01
N VAL A 136 -1.04 -9.75 6.09
CA VAL A 136 0.39 -9.51 6.39
C VAL A 136 1.27 -9.98 5.24
N ILE A 137 1.06 -11.21 4.72
CA ILE A 137 1.81 -11.75 3.59
C ILE A 137 1.67 -10.85 2.35
N ASN A 138 0.44 -10.47 2.01
CA ASN A 138 0.17 -9.56 0.89
C ASN A 138 0.88 -8.20 1.04
N THR A 139 0.82 -7.62 2.22
CA THR A 139 1.36 -6.28 2.49
C THR A 139 2.89 -6.31 2.59
N THR A 140 3.47 -7.38 3.11
CA THR A 140 4.93 -7.53 3.27
C THR A 140 5.65 -7.35 1.94
N ALA A 141 5.17 -7.96 0.87
CA ALA A 141 5.79 -7.81 -0.45
C ALA A 141 5.80 -6.35 -0.93
N GLN A 142 4.72 -5.60 -0.69
CA GLN A 142 4.62 -4.19 -1.10
C GLN A 142 5.63 -3.28 -0.40
N PHE A 143 5.98 -3.59 0.85
CA PHE A 143 6.90 -2.78 1.64
C PHE A 143 8.34 -3.31 1.66
N ALA A 144 8.53 -4.62 1.57
CA ALA A 144 9.85 -5.23 1.57
C ALA A 144 10.56 -5.10 0.20
N PHE A 145 9.84 -5.32 -0.90
CA PHE A 145 10.45 -5.30 -2.23
C PHE A 145 11.13 -3.98 -2.59
N PRO A 146 10.58 -2.79 -2.31
CA PRO A 146 11.28 -1.54 -2.58
C PRO A 146 12.57 -1.36 -1.78
N VAL A 147 12.78 -2.15 -0.73
CA VAL A 147 13.97 -2.04 0.12
C VAL A 147 15.13 -2.83 -0.48
N PHE A 148 14.92 -4.08 -0.89
CA PHE A 148 16.01 -4.95 -1.33
C PHE A 148 16.07 -5.20 -2.84
N LEU A 149 14.94 -5.18 -3.56
CA LEU A 149 14.94 -5.44 -5.00
C LEU A 149 15.73 -4.42 -5.82
N PRO A 150 15.79 -3.11 -5.49
CA PRO A 150 16.65 -2.19 -6.24
C PRO A 150 18.13 -2.59 -6.20
N MET A 151 18.61 -3.10 -5.05
CA MET A 151 19.98 -3.57 -4.90
C MET A 151 20.20 -4.84 -5.72
N TYR A 152 19.30 -5.81 -5.60
CA TYR A 152 19.33 -7.05 -6.37
C TYR A 152 19.28 -6.79 -7.90
N MET A 153 18.42 -5.87 -8.35
CA MET A 153 18.33 -5.50 -9.76
C MET A 153 19.61 -4.81 -10.26
N ALA A 154 20.28 -4.05 -9.41
CA ALA A 154 21.53 -3.39 -9.76
C ALA A 154 22.64 -4.41 -10.09
N ASP A 155 22.67 -5.58 -9.45
CA ASP A 155 23.59 -6.66 -9.76
C ASP A 155 23.42 -7.22 -11.18
N TYR A 156 22.25 -7.00 -11.78
CA TYR A 156 21.93 -7.37 -13.17
C TYR A 156 21.97 -6.16 -14.14
N GLY A 157 22.57 -5.03 -13.70
CA GLY A 157 22.80 -3.86 -14.54
C GLY A 157 21.64 -2.86 -14.60
N PHE A 158 20.57 -3.06 -13.82
CA PHE A 158 19.45 -2.10 -13.78
C PHE A 158 19.83 -0.83 -13.02
N THR A 159 19.53 0.30 -13.62
CA THR A 159 19.64 1.60 -12.98
C THR A 159 18.48 1.84 -11.99
N THR A 160 18.68 2.77 -11.06
CA THR A 160 17.60 3.20 -10.15
C THR A 160 16.38 3.72 -10.91
N THR A 161 16.58 4.40 -12.03
CA THR A 161 15.47 4.94 -12.84
C THR A 161 14.69 3.85 -13.55
N GLU A 162 15.36 2.82 -14.05
CA GLU A 162 14.70 1.64 -14.64
C GLU A 162 13.90 0.87 -13.61
N TRP A 163 14.46 0.67 -12.40
CA TRP A 163 13.73 0.08 -11.29
C TRP A 163 12.44 0.86 -10.97
N LEU A 164 12.52 2.19 -10.86
CA LEU A 164 11.37 3.04 -10.58
C LEU A 164 10.30 2.96 -11.68
N ARG A 165 10.71 2.86 -12.96
CA ARG A 165 9.77 2.64 -14.08
C ARG A 165 9.08 1.27 -13.97
N ILE A 166 9.83 0.22 -13.66
CA ILE A 166 9.26 -1.12 -13.44
C ILE A 166 8.25 -1.05 -12.28
N TRP A 167 8.63 -0.46 -11.14
CA TRP A 167 7.78 -0.33 -9.97
C TRP A 167 6.48 0.44 -10.25
N GLY A 168 6.58 1.58 -10.91
CA GLY A 168 5.42 2.37 -11.33
C GLY A 168 4.48 1.60 -12.25
N THR A 169 5.03 0.83 -13.19
CA THR A 169 4.24 0.00 -14.12
C THR A 169 3.55 -1.17 -13.42
N ILE A 170 4.23 -1.81 -12.46
CA ILE A 170 3.65 -2.86 -11.59
C ILE A 170 2.39 -2.33 -10.89
N PHE A 171 2.48 -1.17 -10.26
CA PHE A 171 1.34 -0.62 -9.52
C PHE A 171 0.27 0.00 -10.41
N THR A 172 0.62 0.45 -11.61
CA THR A 172 -0.37 0.81 -12.64
C THR A 172 -1.22 -0.40 -13.01
N ALA A 173 -0.58 -1.54 -13.28
CA ALA A 173 -1.27 -2.80 -13.54
C ALA A 173 -2.11 -3.23 -12.31
N ASN A 174 -1.54 -3.15 -11.11
CA ASN A 174 -2.24 -3.50 -9.88
C ASN A 174 -3.55 -2.70 -9.71
N ILE A 175 -3.53 -1.39 -9.94
CA ILE A 175 -4.72 -0.54 -9.86
C ILE A 175 -5.79 -0.96 -10.87
N VAL A 176 -5.40 -1.24 -12.10
CA VAL A 176 -6.34 -1.72 -13.15
C VAL A 176 -6.94 -3.07 -12.77
N PHE A 177 -6.10 -4.01 -12.34
CA PHE A 177 -6.54 -5.35 -11.96
C PHE A 177 -7.31 -5.38 -10.64
N ASN A 178 -7.18 -4.38 -9.75
CA ASN A 178 -8.05 -4.23 -8.58
C ASN A 178 -9.51 -4.09 -8.99
N LEU A 179 -9.80 -3.36 -10.07
CA LEU A 179 -11.17 -3.24 -10.59
C LEU A 179 -11.64 -4.58 -11.16
N ILE A 180 -10.79 -5.25 -11.94
CA ILE A 180 -11.09 -6.56 -12.56
C ILE A 180 -11.38 -7.60 -11.47
N PHE A 181 -10.53 -7.73 -10.47
CA PHE A 181 -10.71 -8.71 -9.40
C PHE A 181 -11.84 -8.38 -8.42
N GLY A 182 -12.29 -7.13 -8.36
CA GLY A 182 -13.57 -6.80 -7.74
C GLY A 182 -14.73 -7.56 -8.41
N PHE A 183 -14.83 -7.49 -9.72
CA PHE A 183 -15.86 -8.21 -10.50
C PHE A 183 -15.65 -9.73 -10.52
N VAL A 184 -14.42 -10.20 -10.67
CA VAL A 184 -14.10 -11.63 -10.65
C VAL A 184 -14.44 -12.23 -9.29
N GLY A 185 -14.15 -11.53 -8.20
CA GLY A 185 -14.48 -11.95 -6.85
C GLY A 185 -15.97 -12.17 -6.64
N ASP A 186 -16.80 -11.31 -7.19
CA ASP A 186 -18.26 -11.43 -7.10
C ASP A 186 -18.80 -12.61 -7.93
N LYS A 187 -18.17 -12.95 -9.06
CA LYS A 187 -18.62 -14.06 -9.95
C LYS A 187 -18.07 -15.42 -9.53
N VAL A 188 -16.78 -15.52 -9.21
CA VAL A 188 -16.08 -16.79 -8.92
C VAL A 188 -16.11 -17.12 -7.43
N GLY A 189 -16.44 -16.12 -6.61
CA GLY A 189 -16.43 -16.18 -5.15
C GLY A 189 -15.15 -15.65 -4.55
N TRP A 190 -15.30 -14.83 -3.53
CA TRP A 190 -14.19 -14.08 -2.88
C TRP A 190 -13.06 -15.00 -2.41
N ARG A 191 -13.42 -16.13 -1.77
CA ARG A 191 -12.44 -17.10 -1.26
C ARG A 191 -11.61 -17.72 -2.39
N ASN A 192 -12.25 -18.16 -3.47
CA ASN A 192 -11.55 -18.79 -4.59
C ASN A 192 -10.63 -17.80 -5.30
N THR A 193 -11.07 -16.55 -5.48
CA THR A 193 -10.26 -15.48 -6.07
C THR A 193 -8.99 -15.23 -5.26
N ILE A 194 -9.11 -15.16 -3.94
CA ILE A 194 -7.95 -14.97 -3.05
C ILE A 194 -7.01 -16.17 -3.11
N ILE A 195 -7.53 -17.40 -3.10
CA ILE A 195 -6.69 -18.62 -3.13
C ILE A 195 -5.92 -18.73 -4.43
N TRP A 196 -6.62 -18.68 -5.57
CA TRP A 196 -6.01 -19.00 -6.86
C TRP A 196 -5.22 -17.84 -7.45
N PHE A 197 -5.74 -16.62 -7.41
CA PHE A 197 -5.07 -15.47 -7.99
C PHE A 197 -4.16 -14.78 -6.96
N GLY A 198 -4.69 -14.46 -5.77
CA GLY A 198 -3.91 -13.83 -4.72
C GLY A 198 -2.83 -14.75 -4.15
N GLY A 199 -3.16 -15.98 -3.76
CA GLY A 199 -2.23 -16.93 -3.15
C GLY A 199 -1.32 -17.59 -4.18
N VAL A 200 -1.86 -18.55 -4.92
CA VAL A 200 -1.07 -19.38 -5.86
C VAL A 200 -0.49 -18.54 -6.98
N GLY A 201 -1.31 -17.75 -7.65
CA GLY A 201 -0.88 -16.95 -8.79
C GLY A 201 0.16 -15.89 -8.40
N CYS A 202 -0.08 -15.17 -7.30
CA CYS A 202 0.87 -14.19 -6.80
C CYS A 202 2.19 -14.86 -6.35
N GLY A 203 2.13 -16.04 -5.72
CA GLY A 203 3.32 -16.80 -5.35
C GLY A 203 4.17 -17.20 -6.55
N ILE A 204 3.55 -17.76 -7.60
CA ILE A 204 4.24 -18.13 -8.85
C ILE A 204 4.86 -16.89 -9.50
N THR A 205 4.11 -15.80 -9.61
CA THR A 205 4.62 -14.58 -10.26
C THR A 205 5.64 -13.83 -9.43
N THR A 206 5.64 -13.98 -8.10
CA THR A 206 6.74 -13.51 -7.24
C THR A 206 8.05 -14.20 -7.61
N LEU A 207 8.03 -15.52 -7.74
CA LEU A 207 9.21 -16.30 -8.16
C LEU A 207 9.61 -15.93 -9.60
N LEU A 208 8.65 -15.83 -10.51
CA LEU A 208 8.90 -15.40 -11.87
C LEU A 208 9.58 -14.02 -11.92
N PHE A 209 9.08 -13.06 -11.17
CA PHE A 209 9.64 -11.72 -11.10
C PHE A 209 11.05 -11.72 -10.49
N TYR A 210 11.26 -12.48 -9.41
CA TYR A 210 12.57 -12.61 -8.77
C TYR A 210 13.61 -13.22 -9.72
N TYR A 211 13.29 -14.30 -10.42
CA TYR A 211 14.23 -14.97 -11.31
C TYR A 211 14.34 -14.34 -12.71
N SER A 212 13.43 -13.42 -13.07
CA SER A 212 13.40 -12.83 -14.42
C SER A 212 14.72 -12.16 -14.84
N PRO A 213 15.46 -11.42 -13.98
CA PRO A 213 16.75 -10.86 -14.38
C PRO A 213 17.79 -11.94 -14.73
N GLN A 214 17.76 -13.07 -14.01
CA GLN A 214 18.71 -14.16 -14.24
C GLN A 214 18.50 -14.82 -15.60
N PHE A 215 17.31 -15.33 -15.88
CA PHE A 215 17.07 -16.07 -17.11
C PHE A 215 16.97 -15.21 -18.37
N SER A 216 16.71 -13.90 -18.21
CA SER A 216 16.65 -12.95 -19.31
C SER A 216 17.94 -12.17 -19.54
N ALA A 217 19.01 -12.48 -18.79
CA ALA A 217 20.27 -11.72 -18.82
C ALA A 217 20.07 -10.20 -18.65
N GLY A 218 19.19 -9.80 -17.72
CA GLY A 218 18.91 -8.41 -17.43
C GLY A 218 18.04 -7.70 -18.49
N ASN A 219 17.25 -8.42 -19.29
CA ASN A 219 16.38 -7.78 -20.26
C ASN A 219 15.25 -7.00 -19.57
N PHE A 220 15.27 -5.68 -19.75
CA PHE A 220 14.32 -4.75 -19.11
C PHE A 220 12.84 -5.11 -19.35
N TRP A 221 12.50 -5.46 -20.59
CA TRP A 221 11.10 -5.74 -20.96
C TRP A 221 10.58 -7.05 -20.38
N VAL A 222 11.45 -8.06 -20.27
CA VAL A 222 11.09 -9.35 -19.66
C VAL A 222 10.86 -9.18 -18.15
N VAL A 223 11.75 -8.45 -17.49
CA VAL A 223 11.62 -8.15 -16.05
C VAL A 223 10.37 -7.28 -15.77
N MET A 224 10.13 -6.30 -16.62
CA MET A 224 8.91 -5.47 -16.53
C MET A 224 7.65 -6.31 -16.72
N ALA A 225 7.60 -7.19 -17.71
CA ALA A 225 6.45 -8.06 -17.97
C ALA A 225 6.18 -9.00 -16.77
N ALA A 226 7.23 -9.60 -16.22
CA ALA A 226 7.13 -10.44 -15.03
C ALA A 226 6.61 -9.63 -13.82
N GLY A 227 7.10 -8.42 -13.63
CA GLY A 227 6.63 -7.50 -12.60
C GLY A 227 5.16 -7.10 -12.79
N VAL A 228 4.73 -6.80 -14.02
CA VAL A 228 3.33 -6.48 -14.34
C VAL A 228 2.41 -7.66 -14.03
N LEU A 229 2.81 -8.89 -14.35
CA LEU A 229 2.05 -10.09 -13.98
C LEU A 229 1.94 -10.24 -12.46
N TRP A 230 3.03 -10.00 -11.74
CA TRP A 230 3.00 -10.00 -10.27
C TRP A 230 2.06 -8.92 -9.73
N GLY A 231 2.14 -7.69 -10.20
CA GLY A 231 1.27 -6.59 -9.79
C GLY A 231 -0.21 -6.87 -10.09
N ALA A 232 -0.50 -7.47 -11.25
CA ALA A 232 -1.84 -7.89 -11.62
C ALA A 232 -2.41 -8.93 -10.65
N LEU A 233 -1.65 -9.99 -10.35
CA LEU A 233 -2.11 -11.08 -9.49
C LEU A 233 -2.11 -10.69 -7.99
N LEU A 234 -1.27 -9.73 -7.60
CA LEU A 234 -1.32 -9.11 -6.27
C LEU A 234 -2.71 -8.49 -5.99
N ALA A 235 -3.38 -7.98 -7.01
CA ALA A 235 -4.74 -7.47 -6.93
C ALA A 235 -5.79 -8.56 -6.61
N GLY A 236 -5.45 -9.84 -6.77
CA GLY A 236 -6.31 -10.98 -6.39
C GLY A 236 -6.66 -11.03 -4.89
N TYR A 237 -5.98 -10.24 -4.06
CA TYR A 237 -6.31 -10.08 -2.64
C TYR A 237 -7.41 -9.04 -2.35
N VAL A 238 -7.85 -8.26 -3.33
CA VAL A 238 -8.90 -7.22 -3.15
C VAL A 238 -10.16 -7.75 -2.48
N PRO A 239 -10.69 -8.95 -2.86
CA PRO A 239 -11.89 -9.48 -2.22
C PRO A 239 -11.73 -9.82 -0.72
N LEU A 240 -10.52 -9.78 -0.17
CA LEU A 240 -10.28 -10.01 1.26
C LEU A 240 -11.02 -8.97 2.12
N SER A 241 -11.15 -7.74 1.64
CA SER A 241 -11.90 -6.67 2.33
C SER A 241 -13.40 -6.96 2.43
N ALA A 242 -13.96 -7.70 1.48
CA ALA A 242 -15.35 -8.16 1.51
C ALA A 242 -15.50 -9.46 2.28
N LEU A 243 -14.52 -10.35 2.17
CA LEU A 243 -14.54 -11.66 2.86
C LEU A 243 -14.47 -11.51 4.38
N MET A 244 -13.58 -10.65 4.91
CA MET A 244 -13.35 -10.54 6.35
C MET A 244 -14.60 -10.20 7.16
N PRO A 245 -15.41 -9.17 6.84
CA PRO A 245 -16.63 -8.88 7.59
C PRO A 245 -17.72 -9.95 7.40
N SER A 246 -17.63 -10.80 6.37
CA SER A 246 -18.57 -11.91 6.15
C SER A 246 -18.27 -13.11 7.04
N LEU A 247 -17.08 -13.22 7.60
CA LEU A 247 -16.67 -14.32 8.48
C LEU A 247 -17.26 -14.22 9.89
N VAL A 248 -17.81 -13.06 10.26
CA VAL A 248 -18.32 -12.79 11.60
C VAL A 248 -19.79 -12.36 11.56
N LYS A 249 -20.56 -12.81 12.55
CA LYS A 249 -21.97 -12.41 12.69
C LYS A 249 -22.13 -11.06 13.38
N LYS A 250 -21.25 -10.77 14.36
CA LYS A 250 -21.21 -9.52 15.13
C LYS A 250 -19.82 -8.89 14.99
N ASP A 251 -19.69 -7.62 15.32
CA ASP A 251 -18.42 -6.89 15.34
C ASP A 251 -17.66 -6.88 13.99
N LYS A 252 -18.40 -6.73 12.88
CA LYS A 252 -17.84 -6.67 11.52
C LYS A 252 -16.74 -5.61 11.39
N GLY A 253 -16.88 -4.48 12.12
CA GLY A 253 -15.86 -3.44 12.17
C GLY A 253 -14.53 -3.94 12.76
N ALA A 254 -14.59 -4.74 13.83
CA ALA A 254 -13.40 -5.34 14.43
C ALA A 254 -12.71 -6.34 13.48
N ALA A 255 -13.47 -7.10 12.70
CA ALA A 255 -12.91 -8.01 11.68
C ALA A 255 -12.21 -7.23 10.54
N VAL A 256 -12.76 -6.08 10.12
CA VAL A 256 -12.14 -5.21 9.12
C VAL A 256 -10.88 -4.53 9.68
N SER A 257 -10.86 -4.16 10.97
CA SER A 257 -9.68 -3.53 11.58
C SER A 257 -8.44 -4.44 11.63
N VAL A 258 -8.64 -5.76 11.56
CA VAL A 258 -7.53 -6.74 11.46
C VAL A 258 -6.79 -6.65 10.12
N LEU A 259 -7.40 -6.05 9.10
CA LEU A 259 -6.76 -5.86 7.78
C LEU A 259 -5.90 -4.59 7.69
N ASN A 260 -6.03 -3.69 8.64
CA ASN A 260 -5.39 -2.37 8.63
C ASN A 260 -4.53 -2.17 9.87
#